data_47f1df24860e1cafc522a87a8027103a
#
_entry.id   47f1df24860e1cafc522a87a8027103a
#
_cell.length_a   1.000
_cell.length_b   1.000
_cell.length_c   1.000
_cell.angle_alpha   90.00
_cell.angle_beta   90.00
_cell.angle_gamma   90.00
#
_symmetry.space_group_name_H-M   'P 1'
#
loop_
_entity.id
_entity.type
_entity.pdbx_description
1 polymer ?
#
loop_
_entity_poly.entity_id
_entity_poly.type
_entity_poly.pdbx_seq_one_letter_code
_entity_poly.pdbx_strand_id
1 'polypeptide(L)'
;MPAAGFRLSSRALFVDNAFGGVKIFRMKFEKIDPKSVAENSAKLIGSDWMLVCAGDRGGFNMMTASWGAFGFMWNMPAFFVFVRPSRYTYEFMESRDFFTVNILPESRRDALNICGSRSGRDCDKAAAAGLTPEFTENGVYFAEARLVFECRKAYSQMMEAGSFADKTLVEKWYAASDFHKMYVGVVERALAAK
;
A
#
# COMPACT_ATOMS: atom_id res chain seq x y z
N MET A 1 -1.59 -39.59 1.73
CA MET A 1 -1.58 -38.85 0.47
C MET A 1 -0.84 -37.54 0.73
N PRO A 2 0.36 -37.29 0.14
CA PRO A 2 1.13 -36.09 0.43
C PRO A 2 0.60 -34.93 -0.40
N ALA A 3 0.53 -33.75 0.23
CA ALA A 3 0.14 -32.48 -0.36
C ALA A 3 1.20 -32.05 -1.39
N ALA A 4 0.75 -31.76 -2.61
CA ALA A 4 1.59 -31.26 -3.69
C ALA A 4 1.97 -29.81 -3.42
N GLY A 5 3.26 -29.58 -3.14
CA GLY A 5 3.83 -28.25 -3.05
C GLY A 5 3.89 -27.58 -4.42
N PHE A 6 3.17 -26.49 -4.60
CA PHE A 6 3.29 -25.63 -5.78
C PHE A 6 4.60 -24.84 -5.71
N ARG A 7 5.60 -25.23 -6.50
CA ARG A 7 6.79 -24.42 -6.74
C ARG A 7 6.45 -23.36 -7.79
N LEU A 8 6.40 -22.11 -7.39
CA LEU A 8 6.34 -20.95 -8.29
C LEU A 8 7.69 -20.78 -9.00
N SER A 9 7.72 -21.05 -10.29
CA SER A 9 8.85 -20.76 -11.19
C SER A 9 8.78 -19.30 -11.63
N SER A 10 9.66 -18.47 -11.10
CA SER A 10 9.84 -17.07 -11.53
C SER A 10 10.55 -17.03 -12.88
N ARG A 11 9.82 -16.77 -13.97
CA ARG A 11 10.41 -16.39 -15.26
C ARG A 11 10.36 -14.87 -15.40
N ALA A 12 11.50 -14.23 -15.14
CA ALA A 12 11.74 -12.83 -15.50
C ALA A 12 11.99 -12.72 -17.00
N LEU A 13 11.31 -11.81 -17.70
CA LEU A 13 11.64 -11.45 -19.07
C LEU A 13 12.73 -10.35 -19.08
N PHE A 14 13.85 -10.63 -19.73
CA PHE A 14 14.92 -9.67 -20.01
C PHE A 14 14.55 -8.88 -21.27
N VAL A 15 14.56 -7.56 -21.20
CA VAL A 15 14.57 -6.69 -22.38
C VAL A 15 15.95 -6.01 -22.40
N ASP A 16 16.78 -6.36 -23.37
CA ASP A 16 18.07 -5.71 -23.59
C ASP A 16 17.84 -4.34 -24.26
N ASN A 17 18.37 -3.30 -23.64
CA ASN A 17 18.51 -1.99 -24.28
C ASN A 17 20.00 -1.61 -24.30
N ALA A 18 20.51 -1.30 -25.49
CA ALA A 18 21.94 -1.17 -25.84
C ALA A 18 22.62 0.14 -25.36
N PHE A 19 22.15 0.75 -24.28
CA PHE A 19 22.84 1.88 -23.64
C PHE A 19 22.81 1.69 -22.14
N GLY A 20 23.92 1.46 -21.51
CA GLY A 20 24.27 1.24 -20.11
C GLY A 20 23.31 1.67 -19.00
N GLY A 21 22.03 1.30 -19.10
CA GLY A 21 20.98 1.64 -18.17
C GLY A 21 20.76 0.51 -17.16
N VAL A 22 20.52 0.87 -15.91
CA VAL A 22 20.11 -0.02 -14.82
C VAL A 22 18.96 -0.91 -15.32
N LYS A 23 19.12 -2.23 -15.26
CA LYS A 23 18.07 -3.19 -15.63
C LYS A 23 16.87 -3.00 -14.70
N ILE A 24 15.81 -2.37 -15.19
CA ILE A 24 14.55 -2.26 -14.47
C ILE A 24 13.85 -3.61 -14.61
N PHE A 25 13.77 -4.38 -13.53
CA PHE A 25 12.95 -5.59 -13.45
C PHE A 25 11.49 -5.17 -13.44
N ARG A 26 10.83 -5.22 -14.58
CA ARG A 26 9.39 -4.98 -14.68
C ARG A 26 8.66 -6.30 -14.43
N MET A 27 8.06 -6.46 -13.25
CA MET A 27 7.22 -7.62 -12.96
C MET A 27 5.95 -7.55 -13.82
N LYS A 28 5.54 -8.69 -14.40
CA LYS A 28 4.23 -8.79 -15.05
C LYS A 28 3.19 -9.02 -13.95
N PHE A 29 2.17 -8.20 -13.95
CA PHE A 29 1.03 -8.36 -13.06
C PHE A 29 -0.09 -9.15 -13.76
N GLU A 30 -0.77 -9.99 -12.98
CA GLU A 30 -2.04 -10.59 -13.37
C GLU A 30 -3.13 -10.14 -12.41
N LYS A 31 -4.35 -9.99 -12.95
CA LYS A 31 -5.53 -9.74 -12.12
C LYS A 31 -5.88 -11.00 -11.35
N ILE A 32 -6.09 -10.85 -10.05
CA ILE A 32 -6.51 -11.94 -9.16
C ILE A 32 -7.84 -11.59 -8.49
N ASP A 33 -8.56 -12.61 -8.01
CA ASP A 33 -9.64 -12.39 -7.06
C ASP A 33 -9.02 -11.99 -5.70
N PRO A 34 -9.36 -10.84 -5.11
CA PRO A 34 -8.83 -10.45 -3.81
C PRO A 34 -9.15 -11.48 -2.70
N LYS A 35 -10.20 -12.30 -2.84
CA LYS A 35 -10.51 -13.39 -1.92
C LYS A 35 -9.54 -14.58 -2.01
N SER A 36 -8.78 -14.67 -3.09
CA SER A 36 -7.76 -15.72 -3.26
C SER A 36 -6.47 -15.44 -2.51
N VAL A 37 -6.32 -14.25 -1.91
CA VAL A 37 -5.13 -13.90 -1.10
C VAL A 37 -5.16 -14.69 0.19
N ALA A 38 -4.32 -15.73 0.26
CA ALA A 38 -4.27 -16.67 1.40
C ALA A 38 -3.33 -16.23 2.52
N GLU A 39 -2.71 -15.06 2.42
CA GLU A 39 -1.76 -14.57 3.41
C GLU A 39 -2.46 -14.14 4.69
N ASN A 40 -1.79 -14.36 5.83
CA ASN A 40 -2.26 -13.87 7.11
C ASN A 40 -2.27 -12.33 7.09
N SER A 41 -3.45 -11.72 7.23
CA SER A 41 -3.60 -10.26 7.11
C SER A 41 -2.89 -9.49 8.24
N ALA A 42 -2.77 -10.07 9.44
CA ALA A 42 -2.00 -9.44 10.53
C ALA A 42 -0.50 -9.40 10.21
N LYS A 43 0.04 -10.49 9.62
CA LYS A 43 1.44 -10.53 9.14
C LYS A 43 1.63 -9.55 7.98
N LEU A 44 0.74 -9.60 6.99
CA LEU A 44 0.80 -8.77 5.79
C LEU A 44 0.88 -7.27 6.12
N ILE A 45 0.14 -6.84 7.13
CA ILE A 45 0.05 -5.44 7.54
C ILE A 45 1.07 -5.09 8.63
N GLY A 46 1.12 -5.88 9.70
CA GLY A 46 1.94 -5.56 10.87
C GLY A 46 3.43 -5.86 10.70
N SER A 47 3.77 -6.86 9.87
CA SER A 47 5.17 -7.30 9.67
C SER A 47 5.70 -6.94 8.29
N ASP A 48 4.96 -7.24 7.21
CA ASP A 48 5.42 -6.95 5.85
C ASP A 48 5.26 -5.47 5.51
N TRP A 49 4.28 -4.81 6.11
CA TRP A 49 3.88 -3.41 5.95
C TRP A 49 3.23 -3.13 4.59
N MET A 50 2.42 -2.09 4.57
CA MET A 50 1.77 -1.58 3.37
C MET A 50 2.46 -0.31 2.89
N LEU A 51 2.57 -0.15 1.58
CA LEU A 51 2.81 1.15 0.96
C LEU A 51 1.46 1.68 0.45
N VAL A 52 0.86 2.61 1.20
CA VAL A 52 -0.40 3.27 0.84
C VAL A 52 -0.08 4.44 -0.08
N CYS A 53 -0.72 4.49 -1.24
CA CYS A 53 -0.51 5.53 -2.23
C CYS A 53 -1.83 6.10 -2.73
N ALA A 54 -1.90 7.41 -2.95
CA ALA A 54 -3.03 8.09 -3.57
C ALA A 54 -2.53 9.15 -4.56
N GLY A 55 -3.32 9.43 -5.58
CA GLY A 55 -3.01 10.36 -6.65
C GLY A 55 -3.09 9.72 -8.04
N ASP A 56 -2.60 10.45 -9.02
CA ASP A 56 -2.62 10.09 -10.44
C ASP A 56 -1.35 10.59 -11.16
N ARG A 57 -1.37 10.58 -12.51
CA ARG A 57 -0.25 11.09 -13.32
C ARG A 57 0.07 12.58 -13.11
N GLY A 58 -0.90 13.37 -12.64
CA GLY A 58 -0.73 14.78 -12.33
C GLY A 58 -0.05 15.04 -11.00
N GLY A 59 0.01 14.02 -10.15
CA GLY A 59 0.68 14.05 -8.85
C GLY A 59 0.16 12.96 -7.92
N PHE A 60 1.07 12.36 -7.18
CA PHE A 60 0.78 11.31 -6.22
C PHE A 60 1.74 11.36 -5.04
N ASN A 61 1.35 10.75 -3.96
CA ASN A 61 2.25 10.51 -2.84
C ASN A 61 1.95 9.16 -2.19
N MET A 62 2.97 8.61 -1.50
CA MET A 62 2.87 7.34 -0.79
C MET A 62 3.42 7.45 0.63
N MET A 63 2.99 6.54 1.48
CA MET A 63 3.54 6.38 2.82
C MET A 63 3.52 4.91 3.25
N THR A 64 4.47 4.52 4.06
CA THR A 64 4.44 3.22 4.72
C THR A 64 3.45 3.25 5.87
N ALA A 65 2.63 2.21 5.97
CA ALA A 65 1.69 1.98 7.05
C ALA A 65 1.81 0.54 7.54
N SER A 66 1.80 0.37 8.87
CA SER A 66 1.82 -0.93 9.54
C SER A 66 0.58 -1.15 10.42
N TRP A 67 -0.38 -0.24 10.36
CA TRP A 67 -1.68 -0.33 11.04
C TRP A 67 -2.79 -0.36 10.02
N GLY A 68 -3.71 -1.31 10.19
CA GLY A 68 -4.81 -1.48 9.26
C GLY A 68 -5.44 -2.86 9.35
N ALA A 69 -6.31 -3.15 8.41
CA ALA A 69 -6.89 -4.46 8.22
C ALA A 69 -7.15 -4.73 6.73
N PHE A 70 -7.04 -5.98 6.34
CA PHE A 70 -7.60 -6.50 5.11
C PHE A 70 -8.65 -7.53 5.48
N GLY A 71 -9.87 -7.32 5.02
CA GLY A 71 -11.00 -8.17 5.41
C GLY A 71 -12.19 -8.01 4.48
N PHE A 72 -13.39 -8.14 5.07
CA PHE A 72 -14.64 -8.20 4.32
C PHE A 72 -15.69 -7.29 4.96
N MET A 73 -16.23 -6.34 4.21
CA MET A 73 -17.25 -5.40 4.67
C MET A 73 -18.23 -5.09 3.55
N TRP A 74 -19.52 -4.95 3.88
CA TRP A 74 -20.60 -4.73 2.90
C TRP A 74 -20.62 -5.77 1.77
N ASN A 75 -20.34 -7.03 2.09
CA ASN A 75 -20.18 -8.14 1.13
C ASN A 75 -19.06 -7.96 0.09
N MET A 76 -18.05 -7.13 0.40
CA MET A 76 -16.92 -6.86 -0.49
C MET A 76 -15.58 -6.96 0.26
N PRO A 77 -14.51 -7.44 -0.41
CA PRO A 77 -13.17 -7.29 0.13
C PRO A 77 -12.83 -5.82 0.35
N ALA A 78 -12.25 -5.49 1.49
CA ALA A 78 -11.96 -4.11 1.86
C ALA A 78 -10.65 -3.99 2.64
N PHE A 79 -9.94 -2.87 2.42
CA PHE A 79 -8.84 -2.41 3.26
C PHE A 79 -9.30 -1.31 4.19
N PHE A 80 -8.81 -1.38 5.43
CA PHE A 80 -8.90 -0.33 6.43
C PHE A 80 -7.50 0.25 6.59
N VAL A 81 -7.30 1.50 6.21
CA VAL A 81 -6.02 2.17 6.34
C VAL A 81 -6.13 3.40 7.23
N PHE A 82 -5.07 3.69 7.97
CA PHE A 82 -5.04 4.77 8.95
C PHE A 82 -3.96 5.77 8.57
N VAL A 83 -4.35 7.01 8.29
CA VAL A 83 -3.44 8.08 7.85
C VAL A 83 -3.57 9.28 8.77
N ARG A 84 -2.45 9.77 9.30
CA ARG A 84 -2.43 10.99 10.11
C ARG A 84 -2.53 12.24 9.23
N PRO A 85 -3.24 13.30 9.64
CA PRO A 85 -3.29 14.57 8.92
C PRO A 85 -1.91 15.20 8.69
N SER A 86 -0.95 14.95 9.55
CA SER A 86 0.43 15.41 9.40
C SER A 86 1.18 14.79 8.21
N ARG A 87 0.73 13.64 7.70
CA ARG A 87 1.34 12.97 6.55
C ARG A 87 0.93 13.63 5.23
N TYR A 88 1.89 13.91 4.35
CA TYR A 88 1.59 14.50 3.04
C TYR A 88 0.64 13.65 2.19
N THR A 89 0.68 12.32 2.32
CA THR A 89 -0.27 11.42 1.65
C THR A 89 -1.73 11.70 2.04
N TYR A 90 -1.98 12.30 3.21
CA TYR A 90 -3.31 12.67 3.66
C TYR A 90 -4.02 13.62 2.67
N GLU A 91 -3.32 14.61 2.14
CA GLU A 91 -3.88 15.57 1.17
C GLU A 91 -4.35 14.85 -0.10
N PHE A 92 -3.58 13.87 -0.57
CA PHE A 92 -3.95 13.05 -1.72
C PHE A 92 -5.12 12.12 -1.40
N MET A 93 -5.14 11.53 -0.20
CA MET A 93 -6.28 10.71 0.27
C MET A 93 -7.58 11.52 0.36
N GLU A 94 -7.52 12.78 0.75
CA GLU A 94 -8.72 13.63 0.82
C GLU A 94 -9.22 14.03 -0.58
N SER A 95 -8.32 14.32 -1.48
CA SER A 95 -8.64 14.87 -2.81
C SER A 95 -8.99 13.84 -3.89
N ARG A 96 -8.84 12.53 -3.61
CA ARG A 96 -9.08 11.46 -4.59
C ARG A 96 -10.08 10.44 -4.05
N ASP A 97 -10.85 9.82 -4.95
CA ASP A 97 -11.82 8.77 -4.60
C ASP A 97 -11.17 7.40 -4.45
N PHE A 98 -9.97 7.24 -4.96
CA PHE A 98 -9.23 5.98 -4.94
C PHE A 98 -7.88 6.12 -4.23
N PHE A 99 -7.43 5.01 -3.68
CA PHE A 99 -6.07 4.80 -3.21
C PHE A 99 -5.62 3.38 -3.55
N THR A 100 -4.32 3.14 -3.52
CA THR A 100 -3.78 1.80 -3.68
C THR A 100 -3.06 1.36 -2.41
N VAL A 101 -3.12 0.06 -2.14
CA VAL A 101 -2.28 -0.63 -1.16
C VAL A 101 -1.32 -1.52 -1.93
N ASN A 102 -0.04 -1.27 -1.76
CA ASN A 102 1.03 -2.02 -2.41
C ASN A 102 1.79 -2.81 -1.35
N ILE A 103 1.95 -4.12 -1.55
CA ILE A 103 2.76 -4.97 -0.71
C ILE A 103 4.06 -5.25 -1.45
N LEU A 104 5.15 -4.74 -0.91
CA LEU A 104 6.47 -4.96 -1.47
C LEU A 104 7.06 -6.29 -0.96
N PRO A 105 7.97 -6.93 -1.72
CA PRO A 105 8.72 -8.06 -1.20
C PRO A 105 9.70 -7.61 -0.10
N GLU A 106 10.10 -8.52 0.77
CA GLU A 106 11.01 -8.22 1.89
C GLU A 106 12.34 -7.60 1.44
N SER A 107 12.82 -7.96 0.24
CA SER A 107 14.01 -7.36 -0.37
C SER A 107 13.90 -5.86 -0.65
N ARG A 108 12.70 -5.27 -0.50
CA ARG A 108 12.42 -3.84 -0.65
C ARG A 108 12.08 -3.15 0.69
N ARG A 109 12.49 -3.73 1.80
CA ARG A 109 12.27 -3.14 3.14
C ARG A 109 12.83 -1.72 3.25
N ASP A 110 13.97 -1.44 2.62
CA ASP A 110 14.58 -0.12 2.63
C ASP A 110 13.69 0.93 1.94
N ALA A 111 13.00 0.56 0.87
CA ALA A 111 12.03 1.44 0.21
C ALA A 111 10.87 1.80 1.16
N LEU A 112 10.37 0.82 1.93
CA LEU A 112 9.34 1.07 2.94
C LEU A 112 9.85 2.00 4.05
N ASN A 113 11.09 1.82 4.51
CA ASN A 113 11.71 2.69 5.51
C ASN A 113 11.82 4.15 5.00
N ILE A 114 12.27 4.34 3.76
CA ILE A 114 12.35 5.68 3.12
C ILE A 114 10.95 6.30 3.02
N CYS A 115 9.97 5.55 2.50
CA CYS A 115 8.61 6.04 2.34
C CYS A 115 7.89 6.33 3.68
N GLY A 116 8.29 5.67 4.76
CA GLY A 116 7.77 5.89 6.11
C GLY A 116 8.39 7.08 6.84
N SER A 117 9.67 7.36 6.60
CA SER A 117 10.46 8.36 7.36
C SER A 117 10.56 9.71 6.67
N ARG A 118 10.54 9.77 5.33
CA ARG A 118 10.66 11.03 4.57
C ARG A 118 9.29 11.60 4.19
N SER A 119 9.23 12.93 4.04
CA SER A 119 8.04 13.61 3.51
C SER A 119 8.16 13.78 1.98
N GLY A 120 7.06 13.57 1.26
CA GLY A 120 6.98 13.90 -0.16
C GLY A 120 6.92 15.39 -0.46
N ARG A 121 6.82 16.25 0.58
CA ARG A 121 7.00 17.70 0.44
C ARG A 121 8.46 18.07 0.25
N ASP A 122 9.39 17.23 0.73
CA ASP A 122 10.81 17.53 0.78
C ASP A 122 11.61 16.81 -0.29
N CYS A 123 11.08 15.71 -0.85
CA CYS A 123 11.77 14.92 -1.85
C CYS A 123 10.82 14.08 -2.72
N ASP A 124 11.28 13.69 -3.90
CA ASP A 124 10.66 12.61 -4.68
C ASP A 124 10.92 11.27 -3.99
N LYS A 125 9.91 10.78 -3.28
CA LYS A 125 10.02 9.53 -2.52
C LYS A 125 10.12 8.30 -3.41
N ALA A 126 9.50 8.31 -4.60
CA ALA A 126 9.57 7.19 -5.53
C ALA A 126 11.00 7.04 -6.04
N ALA A 127 11.60 8.12 -6.51
CA ALA A 127 13.00 8.12 -6.94
C ALA A 127 13.95 7.75 -5.80
N ALA A 128 13.77 8.35 -4.61
CA ALA A 128 14.62 8.09 -3.44
C ALA A 128 14.55 6.63 -2.95
N ALA A 129 13.40 5.97 -3.10
CA ALA A 129 13.17 4.58 -2.72
C ALA A 129 13.45 3.58 -3.86
N GLY A 130 13.83 4.05 -5.05
CA GLY A 130 14.04 3.20 -6.23
C GLY A 130 12.77 2.46 -6.64
N LEU A 131 11.62 3.14 -6.55
CA LEU A 131 10.31 2.62 -6.93
C LEU A 131 9.88 3.21 -8.27
N THR A 132 9.34 2.36 -9.14
CA THR A 132 8.86 2.73 -10.47
C THR A 132 7.33 2.86 -10.45
N PRO A 133 6.76 4.08 -10.56
CA PRO A 133 5.32 4.27 -10.55
C PRO A 133 4.69 3.76 -11.86
N GLU A 134 3.63 2.99 -11.73
CA GLU A 134 2.75 2.54 -12.79
C GLU A 134 1.34 3.08 -12.51
N PHE A 135 0.61 3.42 -13.56
CA PHE A 135 -0.66 4.11 -13.42
C PHE A 135 -1.81 3.28 -13.99
N THR A 136 -2.90 3.25 -13.24
CA THR A 136 -4.21 2.79 -13.72
C THR A 136 -5.08 4.00 -14.10
N GLU A 137 -6.33 3.76 -14.42
CA GLU A 137 -7.31 4.84 -14.59
C GLU A 137 -7.58 5.57 -13.27
N ASN A 138 -7.53 4.85 -12.13
CA ASN A 138 -8.00 5.35 -10.84
C ASN A 138 -6.87 5.59 -9.82
N GLY A 139 -5.62 5.23 -10.16
CA GLY A 139 -4.55 5.37 -9.17
C GLY A 139 -3.16 5.03 -9.67
N VAL A 140 -2.24 4.97 -8.74
CA VAL A 140 -0.84 4.66 -8.97
C VAL A 140 -0.40 3.50 -8.09
N TYR A 141 0.39 2.59 -8.64
CA TYR A 141 1.03 1.49 -7.93
C TYR A 141 2.50 1.40 -8.36
N PHE A 142 3.25 0.46 -7.80
CA PHE A 142 4.70 0.36 -8.06
C PHE A 142 5.05 -0.97 -8.69
N ALA A 143 5.88 -0.93 -9.74
CA ALA A 143 6.30 -2.10 -10.50
C ALA A 143 7.01 -3.16 -9.63
N GLU A 144 7.58 -2.75 -8.50
CA GLU A 144 8.27 -3.61 -7.54
C GLU A 144 7.33 -4.28 -6.52
N ALA A 145 6.04 -3.98 -6.54
CA ALA A 145 5.07 -4.60 -5.64
C ALA A 145 4.82 -6.06 -6.02
N ARG A 146 4.66 -6.94 -5.02
CA ARG A 146 4.24 -8.33 -5.23
C ARG A 146 2.72 -8.50 -5.23
N LEU A 147 2.01 -7.62 -4.50
CA LEU A 147 0.55 -7.51 -4.52
C LEU A 147 0.17 -6.03 -4.58
N VAL A 148 -0.87 -5.74 -5.36
CA VAL A 148 -1.46 -4.41 -5.46
C VAL A 148 -2.97 -4.53 -5.30
N PHE A 149 -3.54 -3.64 -4.48
CA PHE A 149 -4.98 -3.50 -4.31
C PHE A 149 -5.38 -2.07 -4.64
N GLU A 150 -6.21 -1.88 -5.65
CA GLU A 150 -6.84 -0.62 -6.00
C GLU A 150 -8.17 -0.54 -5.26
N CYS A 151 -8.30 0.46 -4.40
CA CYS A 151 -9.39 0.59 -3.45
C CYS A 151 -10.16 1.89 -3.69
N ARG A 152 -11.48 1.78 -3.91
CA ARG A 152 -12.37 2.93 -3.92
C ARG A 152 -12.77 3.27 -2.49
N LYS A 153 -12.59 4.52 -2.08
CA LYS A 153 -13.02 4.99 -0.75
C LYS A 153 -14.54 4.86 -0.63
N ALA A 154 -14.99 4.12 0.37
CA ALA A 154 -16.39 3.93 0.67
C ALA A 154 -16.81 4.61 1.97
N TYR A 155 -15.86 4.79 2.90
CA TYR A 155 -16.12 5.44 4.19
C TYR A 155 -14.82 6.03 4.74
N SER A 156 -14.93 7.12 5.50
CA SER A 156 -13.81 7.62 6.28
C SER A 156 -14.29 8.29 7.57
N GLN A 157 -13.51 8.17 8.63
CA GLN A 157 -13.79 8.77 9.92
C GLN A 157 -12.51 9.12 10.66
N MET A 158 -12.47 10.31 11.25
CA MET A 158 -11.40 10.69 12.18
C MET A 158 -11.54 9.90 13.48
N MET A 159 -10.43 9.36 13.99
CA MET A 159 -10.42 8.79 15.34
C MET A 159 -10.49 9.92 16.37
N GLU A 160 -11.23 9.69 17.44
CA GLU A 160 -11.47 10.70 18.49
C GLU A 160 -11.07 10.13 19.84
N ALA A 161 -10.43 10.94 20.69
CA ALA A 161 -9.99 10.54 22.02
C ALA A 161 -11.14 9.98 22.88
N GLY A 162 -12.34 10.53 22.72
CA GLY A 162 -13.54 10.08 23.43
C GLY A 162 -13.96 8.64 23.13
N SER A 163 -13.67 8.16 21.92
CA SER A 163 -14.04 6.83 21.42
C SER A 163 -13.14 5.70 21.90
N PHE A 164 -11.99 6.01 22.51
CA PHE A 164 -11.08 4.97 23.05
C PHE A 164 -11.61 4.43 24.38
N ALA A 165 -11.91 3.15 24.45
CA ALA A 165 -12.21 2.47 25.70
C ALA A 165 -10.96 2.38 26.61
N ASP A 166 -9.79 2.09 25.98
CA ASP A 166 -8.49 2.11 26.68
C ASP A 166 -7.80 3.47 26.45
N LYS A 167 -7.83 4.33 27.48
CA LYS A 167 -7.23 5.66 27.44
C LYS A 167 -5.71 5.65 27.38
N THR A 168 -5.05 4.57 27.81
CA THR A 168 -3.59 4.45 27.72
C THR A 168 -3.09 4.45 26.28
N LEU A 169 -3.90 4.01 25.32
CA LEU A 169 -3.58 4.09 23.89
C LEU A 169 -3.52 5.54 23.39
N VAL A 170 -4.38 6.41 23.93
CA VAL A 170 -4.36 7.84 23.58
C VAL A 170 -3.08 8.48 24.10
N GLU A 171 -2.73 8.23 25.36
CA GLU A 171 -1.50 8.74 25.98
C GLU A 171 -0.26 8.26 25.23
N LYS A 172 -0.21 6.98 24.89
CA LYS A 172 0.96 6.37 24.25
C LYS A 172 1.15 6.81 22.79
N TRP A 173 0.06 6.91 22.01
CA TRP A 173 0.14 7.04 20.55
C TRP A 173 -0.32 8.38 20.01
N TYR A 174 -1.04 9.17 20.81
CA TYR A 174 -1.71 10.40 20.38
C TYR A 174 -1.48 11.58 21.33
N ALA A 175 -0.36 11.57 22.08
CA ALA A 175 -0.02 12.65 23.02
C ALA A 175 0.00 14.04 22.34
N ALA A 176 0.34 14.11 21.04
CA ALA A 176 0.32 15.35 20.26
C ALA A 176 -1.03 15.62 19.57
N SER A 177 -2.09 14.89 19.91
CA SER A 177 -3.43 14.99 19.29
C SER A 177 -3.49 14.79 17.77
N ASP A 178 -2.46 14.22 17.14
CA ASP A 178 -2.41 13.89 15.71
C ASP A 178 -3.08 12.53 15.49
N PHE A 179 -4.40 12.50 15.62
CA PHE A 179 -5.20 11.30 15.45
C PHE A 179 -5.23 10.84 13.99
N HIS A 180 -5.28 9.54 13.79
CA HIS A 180 -5.46 9.01 12.44
C HIS A 180 -6.89 9.23 11.95
N LYS A 181 -7.01 9.46 10.66
CA LYS A 181 -8.26 9.24 9.93
C LYS A 181 -8.25 7.84 9.35
N MET A 182 -9.28 7.07 9.67
CA MET A 182 -9.53 5.77 9.06
C MET A 182 -10.18 5.98 7.70
N TYR A 183 -9.73 5.22 6.71
CA TYR A 183 -10.38 5.08 5.41
C TYR A 183 -10.70 3.63 5.18
N VAL A 184 -11.94 3.35 4.78
CA VAL A 184 -12.38 2.04 4.31
C VAL A 184 -12.45 2.09 2.79
N GLY A 185 -11.60 1.32 2.13
CA GLY A 185 -11.56 1.19 0.69
C GLY A 185 -12.03 -0.18 0.23
N VAL A 186 -13.07 -0.21 -0.59
CA VAL A 186 -13.52 -1.43 -1.26
C VAL A 186 -12.55 -1.78 -2.36
N VAL A 187 -12.07 -3.02 -2.39
CA VAL A 187 -11.12 -3.50 -3.40
C VAL A 187 -11.86 -3.73 -4.71
N GLU A 188 -11.59 -2.89 -5.71
CA GLU A 188 -12.15 -3.05 -7.08
C GLU A 188 -11.21 -3.81 -8.02
N ARG A 189 -9.92 -3.77 -7.74
CA ARG A 189 -8.90 -4.50 -8.48
C ARG A 189 -7.83 -5.03 -7.53
N ALA A 190 -7.44 -6.30 -7.73
CA ALA A 190 -6.26 -6.86 -7.10
C ALA A 190 -5.33 -7.44 -8.17
N LEU A 191 -4.03 -7.20 -8.02
CA LEU A 191 -2.99 -7.65 -8.92
C LEU A 191 -1.93 -8.41 -8.14
N ALA A 192 -1.43 -9.50 -8.70
CA ALA A 192 -0.26 -10.22 -8.20
C ALA A 192 0.85 -10.21 -9.24
N ALA A 193 2.08 -10.05 -8.79
CA ALA A 193 3.25 -10.20 -9.64
C ALA A 193 3.47 -11.68 -10.00
N LYS A 194 3.87 -11.94 -11.26
CA LYS A 194 4.22 -13.28 -11.78
C LYS A 194 5.69 -13.58 -11.59
#